data_08ce78e90b77d74cd999fcea71718971
#
_entry.id   08ce78e90b77d74cd999fcea71718971
#
_cell.length_a   1.000
_cell.length_b   1.000
_cell.length_c   1.000
_cell.angle_alpha   90.00
_cell.angle_beta   90.00
_cell.angle_gamma   90.00
#
_symmetry.space_group_name_H-M   'P 1'
#
loop_
_entity.id
_entity.type
_entity.pdbx_description
1 polymer ?
#
loop_
_entity_poly.entity_id
_entity_poly.type
_entity_poly.pdbx_seq_one_letter_code
_entity_poly.pdbx_strand_id
1 'polypeptide(L)'
;LDQNYEFDLAKQVLDVVMSTDKALSKDLKVPDGDFPTAPNFYTFCTSAKYLKQTPYPWQILMPTIYLNEYCPRCTDQDYLFDTWKSTDSYLKIEKKVAFFEHGVCPHCKARRSKMVNKGLMYFYEEAALCLGQRSGKSANLGDVAAYLTHLEIKLQNVNEVYGLKSNSELHGTFVALTYGQAKDTLWDPYYNNLTDSPWFSSYHAML
;
A
#
# COMPACT_ATOMS: atom_id res chain seq x y z
N LEU A 1 23.49 12.37 -15.04
CA LEU A 1 22.80 12.16 -13.74
C LEU A 1 23.69 11.24 -12.90
N ASP A 2 24.01 11.71 -11.71
CA ASP A 2 25.05 11.10 -10.87
C ASP A 2 24.48 9.83 -10.22
N GLN A 3 25.02 8.67 -10.53
CA GLN A 3 24.58 7.36 -9.98
C GLN A 3 24.59 7.34 -8.44
N ASN A 4 25.42 8.20 -7.81
CA ASN A 4 25.44 8.33 -6.35
C ASN A 4 24.18 9.00 -5.79
N TYR A 5 23.57 9.93 -6.55
CA TYR A 5 22.35 10.62 -6.10
C TYR A 5 21.14 9.68 -6.12
N GLU A 6 21.02 8.81 -7.12
CA GLU A 6 19.95 7.81 -7.21
C GLU A 6 20.07 6.77 -6.09
N PHE A 7 21.30 6.35 -5.77
CA PHE A 7 21.53 5.39 -4.69
C PHE A 7 21.23 5.99 -3.31
N ASP A 8 21.54 7.26 -3.08
CA ASP A 8 21.21 7.94 -1.83
C ASP A 8 19.71 8.19 -1.67
N LEU A 9 18.99 8.49 -2.75
CA LEU A 9 17.55 8.65 -2.72
C LEU A 9 16.84 7.31 -2.43
N ALA A 10 17.24 6.24 -3.10
CA ALA A 10 16.71 4.90 -2.87
C ALA A 10 16.95 4.44 -1.41
N LYS A 11 18.11 4.77 -0.86
CA LYS A 11 18.44 4.49 0.54
C LYS A 11 17.58 5.31 1.51
N GLN A 12 17.35 6.59 1.24
CA GLN A 12 16.46 7.43 2.04
C GLN A 12 15.02 6.91 2.03
N VAL A 13 14.48 6.53 0.87
CA VAL A 13 13.14 5.94 0.76
C VAL A 13 13.08 4.59 1.49
N LEU A 14 14.13 3.79 1.40
CA LEU A 14 14.23 2.52 2.13
C LEU A 14 14.22 2.76 3.65
N ASP A 15 14.99 3.74 4.13
CA ASP A 15 15.02 4.12 5.54
C ASP A 15 13.66 4.64 6.03
N VAL A 16 12.90 5.32 5.16
CA VAL A 16 11.52 5.75 5.44
C VAL A 16 10.58 4.56 5.56
N VAL A 17 10.58 3.63 4.59
CA VAL A 17 9.79 2.39 4.66
C VAL A 17 10.16 1.57 5.91
N MET A 18 11.45 1.52 6.24
CA MET A 18 11.98 0.85 7.43
C MET A 18 11.59 1.55 8.74
N SER A 19 11.57 2.89 8.74
CA SER A 19 11.13 3.68 9.89
C SER A 19 9.61 3.56 10.06
N THR A 20 8.85 3.45 8.99
CA THR A 20 7.40 3.19 9.01
C THR A 20 7.10 1.83 9.64
N ASP A 21 7.81 0.76 9.26
CA ASP A 21 7.71 -0.54 9.93
C ASP A 21 8.11 -0.48 11.41
N LYS A 22 9.08 0.37 11.74
CA LYS A 22 9.56 0.56 13.11
C LYS A 22 8.62 1.45 13.93
N ALA A 23 8.01 2.45 13.30
CA ALA A 23 6.98 3.31 13.90
C ALA A 23 5.67 2.52 14.11
N LEU A 24 5.25 1.71 13.14
CA LEU A 24 4.10 0.80 13.26
C LEU A 24 4.35 -0.34 14.26
N SER A 25 5.62 -0.66 14.58
CA SER A 25 5.99 -1.70 15.55
C SER A 25 6.24 -1.19 16.98
N LYS A 26 6.37 0.12 17.17
CA LYS A 26 6.35 0.74 18.50
C LYS A 26 4.89 1.03 18.84
N ASP A 27 4.48 0.77 20.07
CA ASP A 27 3.17 1.12 20.65
C ASP A 27 2.84 2.62 20.41
N LEU A 28 2.49 2.94 19.16
CA LEU A 28 1.90 4.21 18.83
C LEU A 28 0.56 4.24 19.56
N LYS A 29 0.45 5.05 20.59
CA LYS A 29 -0.84 5.44 21.14
C LYS A 29 -1.59 6.16 20.03
N VAL A 30 -2.30 5.37 19.25
CA VAL A 30 -3.24 5.85 18.25
C VAL A 30 -4.29 6.66 19.01
N PRO A 31 -4.65 7.89 18.59
CA PRO A 31 -5.84 8.53 19.12
C PRO A 31 -6.98 7.53 19.07
N ASP A 32 -7.76 7.42 20.15
CA ASP A 32 -8.85 6.47 20.33
C ASP A 32 -9.92 6.61 19.24
N GLY A 33 -9.64 6.12 18.06
CA GLY A 33 -10.62 5.88 17.02
C GLY A 33 -10.85 4.38 16.94
N ASP A 34 -12.08 3.94 16.91
CA ASP A 34 -12.53 2.55 17.00
C ASP A 34 -12.00 1.59 15.92
N PHE A 35 -11.13 2.03 15.01
CA PHE A 35 -10.64 1.22 13.91
C PHE A 35 -9.11 1.16 13.84
N PRO A 36 -8.53 -0.04 14.02
CA PRO A 36 -7.08 -0.24 13.86
C PRO A 36 -6.65 -0.02 12.40
N THR A 37 -5.37 0.25 12.20
CA THR A 37 -4.76 0.27 10.87
C THR A 37 -4.92 -1.09 10.20
N ALA A 38 -5.22 -1.11 8.90
CA ALA A 38 -5.26 -2.36 8.15
C ALA A 38 -3.88 -3.05 8.18
N PRO A 39 -3.83 -4.35 8.40
CA PRO A 39 -2.57 -5.08 8.51
C PRO A 39 -1.79 -5.14 7.19
N ASN A 40 -2.48 -5.01 6.05
CA ASN A 40 -1.94 -5.04 4.70
C ASN A 40 -2.98 -4.54 3.69
N PHE A 41 -2.55 -4.31 2.45
CA PHE A 41 -3.39 -3.87 1.34
C PHE A 41 -4.55 -4.83 1.04
N TYR A 42 -4.33 -6.14 1.08
CA TYR A 42 -5.37 -7.13 0.86
C TYR A 42 -6.53 -6.94 1.84
N THR A 43 -6.24 -6.87 3.14
CA THR A 43 -7.25 -6.65 4.18
C THR A 43 -7.90 -5.28 4.05
N PHE A 44 -7.15 -4.24 3.66
CA PHE A 44 -7.68 -2.91 3.42
C PHE A 44 -8.75 -2.91 2.32
N CYS A 45 -8.50 -3.58 1.21
CA CYS A 45 -9.48 -3.65 0.13
C CYS A 45 -10.70 -4.51 0.47
N THR A 46 -10.51 -5.67 1.11
CA THR A 46 -11.56 -6.69 1.21
C THR A 46 -12.40 -6.63 2.48
N SER A 47 -11.86 -6.10 3.57
CA SER A 47 -12.56 -6.07 4.86
C SER A 47 -13.65 -4.99 4.91
N ALA A 48 -14.78 -5.33 5.53
CA ALA A 48 -15.91 -4.41 5.76
C ALA A 48 -15.57 -3.21 6.66
N LYS A 49 -14.44 -3.25 7.36
CA LYS A 49 -13.95 -2.13 8.19
C LYS A 49 -13.33 -1.01 7.34
N TYR A 50 -12.87 -1.34 6.15
CA TYR A 50 -12.16 -0.41 5.26
C TYR A 50 -12.95 -0.20 3.97
N LEU A 51 -12.52 -0.78 2.83
CA LEU A 51 -13.19 -0.53 1.54
C LEU A 51 -14.33 -1.51 1.20
N LYS A 52 -14.35 -2.69 1.80
CA LYS A 52 -15.37 -3.74 1.56
C LYS A 52 -15.53 -4.06 0.06
N GLN A 53 -14.48 -4.09 -0.69
CA GLN A 53 -14.50 -4.36 -2.12
C GLN A 53 -14.30 -5.84 -2.44
N THR A 54 -14.63 -6.23 -3.66
CA THR A 54 -14.35 -7.55 -4.24
C THR A 54 -13.46 -7.41 -5.48
N PRO A 55 -12.18 -6.98 -5.31
CA PRO A 55 -11.29 -6.72 -6.43
C PRO A 55 -10.93 -8.01 -7.18
N TYR A 56 -10.55 -7.89 -8.44
CA TYR A 56 -9.96 -9.01 -9.16
C TYR A 56 -8.60 -9.41 -8.57
N PRO A 57 -8.17 -10.68 -8.72
CA PRO A 57 -6.88 -11.15 -8.19
C PRO A 57 -5.71 -10.22 -8.51
N TRP A 58 -5.57 -9.78 -9.74
CA TRP A 58 -4.48 -8.90 -10.14
C TRP A 58 -4.49 -7.54 -9.42
N GLN A 59 -5.67 -7.03 -9.06
CA GLN A 59 -5.84 -5.76 -8.32
C GLN A 59 -5.33 -5.87 -6.88
N ILE A 60 -5.18 -7.08 -6.37
CA ILE A 60 -4.56 -7.35 -5.08
C ILE A 60 -3.07 -7.71 -5.25
N LEU A 61 -2.77 -8.62 -6.16
CA LEU A 61 -1.42 -9.20 -6.26
C LEU A 61 -0.39 -8.19 -6.77
N MET A 62 -0.74 -7.36 -7.75
CA MET A 62 0.18 -6.35 -8.27
C MET A 62 0.55 -5.28 -7.22
N PRO A 63 -0.40 -4.64 -6.52
CA PRO A 63 -0.05 -3.75 -5.40
C PRO A 63 0.70 -4.47 -4.28
N THR A 64 0.36 -5.71 -3.96
CA THR A 64 1.09 -6.51 -2.96
C THR A 64 2.57 -6.68 -3.32
N ILE A 65 2.88 -6.90 -4.60
CA ILE A 65 4.25 -6.96 -5.11
C ILE A 65 4.92 -5.59 -4.98
N TYR A 66 4.30 -4.55 -5.52
CA TYR A 66 4.84 -3.20 -5.53
C TYR A 66 5.08 -2.65 -4.12
N LEU A 67 4.13 -2.87 -3.21
CA LEU A 67 4.20 -2.42 -1.81
C LEU A 67 5.05 -3.35 -0.92
N ASN A 68 5.59 -4.44 -1.47
CA ASN A 68 6.35 -5.44 -0.71
C ASN A 68 5.58 -6.03 0.48
N GLU A 69 4.30 -6.32 0.31
CA GLU A 69 3.44 -6.82 1.39
C GLU A 69 3.26 -8.34 1.43
N TYR A 70 4.19 -9.08 0.86
CA TYR A 70 4.21 -10.53 0.90
C TYR A 70 5.53 -11.06 1.49
N CYS A 71 5.46 -12.23 2.13
CA CYS A 71 6.66 -12.89 2.64
C CYS A 71 7.26 -13.81 1.57
N PRO A 72 8.46 -13.54 1.03
CA PRO A 72 9.05 -14.32 -0.05
C PRO A 72 9.39 -15.77 0.36
N ARG A 73 9.49 -16.05 1.66
CA ARG A 73 9.78 -17.41 2.16
C ARG A 73 8.54 -18.31 2.27
N CYS A 74 7.37 -17.69 2.45
CA CYS A 74 6.12 -18.42 2.73
C CYS A 74 5.11 -18.30 1.58
N THR A 75 5.38 -17.46 0.61
CA THR A 75 4.56 -17.26 -0.58
C THR A 75 5.00 -18.22 -1.68
N ASP A 76 4.03 -18.79 -2.38
CA ASP A 76 4.25 -19.51 -3.63
C ASP A 76 4.63 -18.48 -4.71
N GLN A 77 5.92 -18.42 -5.05
CA GLN A 77 6.48 -17.43 -5.97
C GLN A 77 5.94 -17.62 -7.40
N ASP A 78 5.83 -18.85 -7.85
CA ASP A 78 5.28 -19.15 -9.18
C ASP A 78 3.82 -18.70 -9.28
N TYR A 79 3.04 -18.91 -8.22
CA TYR A 79 1.68 -18.39 -8.18
C TYR A 79 1.65 -16.86 -8.21
N LEU A 80 2.46 -16.20 -7.39
CA LEU A 80 2.43 -14.74 -7.27
C LEU A 80 2.82 -14.03 -8.57
N PHE A 81 3.82 -14.54 -9.29
CA PHE A 81 4.38 -13.86 -10.46
C PHE A 81 3.86 -14.39 -11.81
N ASP A 82 3.50 -15.67 -11.90
CA ASP A 82 3.29 -16.31 -13.21
C ASP A 82 1.95 -17.04 -13.40
N THR A 83 1.36 -17.63 -12.36
CA THR A 83 0.30 -18.63 -12.55
C THR A 83 -1.09 -18.29 -12.05
N TRP A 84 -1.28 -17.16 -11.37
CA TRP A 84 -2.60 -16.73 -10.93
C TRP A 84 -3.53 -16.43 -12.12
N LYS A 85 -4.83 -16.63 -11.94
CA LYS A 85 -5.86 -16.39 -12.96
C LYS A 85 -6.85 -15.35 -12.45
N SER A 86 -7.45 -14.59 -13.37
CA SER A 86 -8.46 -13.58 -13.02
C SER A 86 -9.71 -14.14 -12.32
N THR A 87 -9.93 -15.45 -12.44
CA THR A 87 -11.05 -16.16 -11.82
C THR A 87 -10.68 -16.85 -10.50
N ASP A 88 -9.45 -16.70 -10.01
CA ASP A 88 -9.03 -17.29 -8.73
C ASP A 88 -9.84 -16.73 -7.58
N SER A 89 -10.19 -17.57 -6.63
CA SER A 89 -10.87 -17.15 -5.40
C SER A 89 -9.91 -16.54 -4.39
N TYR A 90 -10.41 -15.68 -3.50
CA TYR A 90 -9.62 -15.14 -2.40
C TYR A 90 -9.02 -16.23 -1.51
N LEU A 91 -9.77 -17.30 -1.25
CA LEU A 91 -9.26 -18.46 -0.50
C LEU A 91 -8.02 -19.09 -1.15
N LYS A 92 -7.95 -19.09 -2.49
CA LYS A 92 -6.76 -19.57 -3.20
C LYS A 92 -5.59 -18.58 -3.03
N ILE A 93 -5.85 -17.28 -3.12
CA ILE A 93 -4.84 -16.23 -2.91
C ILE A 93 -4.26 -16.36 -1.50
N GLU A 94 -5.08 -16.40 -0.47
CA GLU A 94 -4.65 -16.53 0.93
C GLU A 94 -3.84 -17.81 1.23
N LYS A 95 -4.14 -18.91 0.53
CA LYS A 95 -3.37 -20.17 0.66
C LYS A 95 -2.02 -20.12 -0.05
N LYS A 96 -1.88 -19.27 -1.07
CA LYS A 96 -0.70 -19.20 -1.93
C LYS A 96 0.21 -18.02 -1.59
N VAL A 97 -0.35 -16.93 -1.08
CA VAL A 97 0.37 -15.71 -0.76
C VAL A 97 0.32 -15.46 0.75
N ALA A 98 1.49 -15.42 1.36
CA ALA A 98 1.64 -15.06 2.77
C ALA A 98 1.79 -13.56 2.90
N PHE A 99 0.69 -12.84 3.08
CA PHE A 99 0.71 -11.40 3.32
C PHE A 99 1.37 -11.07 4.66
N PHE A 100 2.15 -10.00 4.69
CA PHE A 100 2.60 -9.45 5.96
C PHE A 100 1.42 -8.84 6.72
N GLU A 101 1.43 -8.98 8.03
CA GLU A 101 0.53 -8.31 8.96
C GLU A 101 1.37 -7.28 9.75
N HIS A 102 1.14 -5.99 9.49
CA HIS A 102 1.96 -4.91 10.05
C HIS A 102 3.47 -5.16 9.91
N GLY A 103 3.89 -5.57 8.71
CA GLY A 103 5.30 -5.84 8.40
C GLY A 103 5.88 -7.13 8.98
N VAL A 104 5.06 -8.00 9.59
CA VAL A 104 5.48 -9.29 10.15
C VAL A 104 4.76 -10.43 9.45
N CYS A 105 5.49 -11.45 9.01
CA CYS A 105 4.88 -12.64 8.42
C CYS A 105 4.14 -13.46 9.48
N PRO A 106 2.84 -13.77 9.30
CA PRO A 106 2.10 -14.57 10.27
C PRO A 106 2.61 -16.02 10.41
N HIS A 107 3.26 -16.55 9.36
CA HIS A 107 3.76 -17.93 9.35
C HIS A 107 5.16 -18.07 9.96
N CYS A 108 6.17 -17.42 9.37
CA CYS A 108 7.56 -17.58 9.80
C CYS A 108 8.06 -16.49 10.76
N LYS A 109 7.20 -15.54 11.13
CA LYS A 109 7.50 -14.42 12.04
C LYS A 109 8.65 -13.50 11.54
N ALA A 110 9.02 -13.62 10.27
CA ALA A 110 10.03 -12.74 9.70
C ALA A 110 9.47 -11.32 9.50
N ARG A 111 10.31 -10.31 9.75
CA ARG A 111 9.95 -8.91 9.53
C ARG A 111 10.29 -8.49 8.09
N ARG A 112 9.40 -7.74 7.43
CA ARG A 112 9.58 -7.17 6.09
C ARG A 112 10.93 -6.44 5.96
N SER A 113 11.23 -5.53 6.89
CA SER A 113 12.48 -4.79 6.95
C SER A 113 13.74 -5.68 6.91
N LYS A 114 13.72 -6.80 7.66
CA LYS A 114 14.84 -7.76 7.63
C LYS A 114 14.96 -8.51 6.31
N MET A 115 13.86 -8.72 5.59
CA MET A 115 13.88 -9.35 4.27
C MET A 115 14.46 -8.42 3.21
N VAL A 116 14.05 -7.16 3.22
CA VAL A 116 14.60 -6.13 2.33
C VAL A 116 16.11 -5.98 2.56
N ASN A 117 16.56 -5.82 3.81
CA ASN A 117 17.99 -5.69 4.15
C ASN A 117 18.84 -6.91 3.77
N LYS A 118 18.22 -8.07 3.61
CA LYS A 118 18.92 -9.29 3.15
C LYS A 118 18.88 -9.46 1.63
N GLY A 119 18.31 -8.49 0.90
CA GLY A 119 18.13 -8.58 -0.55
C GLY A 119 17.18 -9.70 -1.01
N LEU A 120 16.27 -10.15 -0.11
CA LEU A 120 15.26 -11.16 -0.42
C LEU A 120 13.98 -10.56 -1.02
N MET A 121 13.86 -9.24 -0.98
CA MET A 121 12.78 -8.47 -1.58
C MET A 121 13.39 -7.26 -2.29
N TYR A 122 12.85 -6.93 -3.46
CA TYR A 122 13.24 -5.73 -4.19
C TYR A 122 12.34 -4.58 -3.81
N PHE A 123 12.92 -3.41 -3.65
CA PHE A 123 12.20 -2.17 -3.54
C PHE A 123 11.91 -1.63 -4.95
N TYR A 124 10.66 -1.28 -5.22
CA TYR A 124 10.24 -0.72 -6.50
C TYR A 124 9.98 0.78 -6.33
N GLU A 125 10.78 1.60 -6.96
CA GLU A 125 10.60 3.06 -6.97
C GLU A 125 9.48 3.48 -7.93
N GLU A 126 9.32 2.72 -9.02
CA GLU A 126 8.34 2.98 -10.06
C GLU A 126 7.56 1.71 -10.42
N ALA A 127 6.30 1.90 -10.80
CA ALA A 127 5.47 0.84 -11.37
C ALA A 127 4.77 1.34 -12.62
N ALA A 128 4.88 0.59 -13.72
CA ALA A 128 4.16 0.85 -14.96
C ALA A 128 3.10 -0.24 -15.20
N LEU A 129 1.83 0.15 -15.25
CA LEU A 129 0.71 -0.77 -15.47
C LEU A 129 0.24 -0.71 -16.92
N CYS A 130 0.66 -1.68 -17.75
CA CYS A 130 0.24 -1.83 -19.14
C CYS A 130 -0.95 -2.78 -19.22
N LEU A 131 -2.15 -2.28 -18.97
CA LEU A 131 -3.39 -3.07 -18.92
C LEU A 131 -4.38 -2.61 -19.99
N GLY A 132 -5.18 -3.56 -20.50
CA GLY A 132 -6.22 -3.29 -21.48
C GLY A 132 -7.32 -2.33 -20.98
N GLN A 133 -8.16 -1.87 -21.89
CA GLN A 133 -9.34 -1.07 -21.51
C GLN A 133 -10.27 -1.89 -20.61
N ARG A 134 -10.98 -1.23 -19.70
CA ARG A 134 -11.93 -1.83 -18.76
C ARG A 134 -11.33 -2.87 -17.80
N SER A 135 -10.01 -2.90 -17.65
CA SER A 135 -9.35 -3.79 -16.68
C SER A 135 -9.53 -3.35 -15.22
N GLY A 136 -10.06 -2.15 -14.96
CA GLY A 136 -10.20 -1.61 -13.60
C GLY A 136 -8.94 -0.96 -13.03
N LYS A 137 -7.96 -0.62 -13.89
CA LYS A 137 -6.69 0.00 -13.46
C LYS A 137 -6.87 1.32 -12.70
N SER A 138 -7.83 2.16 -13.12
CA SER A 138 -8.09 3.45 -12.45
C SER A 138 -8.65 3.24 -11.04
N ALA A 139 -9.59 2.30 -10.89
CA ALA A 139 -10.12 1.92 -9.57
C ALA A 139 -8.98 1.40 -8.68
N ASN A 140 -8.12 0.52 -9.20
CA ASN A 140 -6.99 -0.01 -8.45
C ASN A 140 -5.99 1.06 -8.01
N LEU A 141 -5.72 2.07 -8.86
CA LEU A 141 -4.89 3.21 -8.47
C LEU A 141 -5.56 4.05 -7.37
N GLY A 142 -6.88 4.23 -7.42
CA GLY A 142 -7.65 4.84 -6.35
C GLY A 142 -7.55 4.07 -5.03
N ASP A 143 -7.60 2.74 -5.09
CA ASP A 143 -7.45 1.86 -3.91
C ASP A 143 -6.05 1.97 -3.31
N VAL A 144 -5.01 1.96 -4.15
CA VAL A 144 -3.61 2.12 -3.70
C VAL A 144 -3.40 3.49 -3.07
N ALA A 145 -3.90 4.57 -3.72
CA ALA A 145 -3.78 5.92 -3.18
C ALA A 145 -4.52 6.05 -1.82
N ALA A 146 -5.72 5.49 -1.71
CA ALA A 146 -6.47 5.47 -0.45
C ALA A 146 -5.73 4.67 0.65
N TYR A 147 -5.09 3.55 0.28
CA TYR A 147 -4.30 2.77 1.23
C TYR A 147 -3.06 3.52 1.72
N LEU A 148 -2.35 4.21 0.83
CA LEU A 148 -1.21 5.05 1.22
C LEU A 148 -1.66 6.18 2.15
N THR A 149 -2.75 6.88 1.83
CA THR A 149 -3.35 7.88 2.71
C THR A 149 -3.73 7.29 4.07
N HIS A 150 -4.32 6.07 4.09
CA HIS A 150 -4.64 5.35 5.31
C HIS A 150 -3.41 5.10 6.20
N LEU A 151 -2.28 4.72 5.59
CA LEU A 151 -1.03 4.55 6.32
C LEU A 151 -0.48 5.87 6.86
N GLU A 152 -0.52 6.93 6.04
CA GLU A 152 0.01 8.26 6.39
C GLU A 152 -0.77 8.93 7.52
N ILE A 153 -2.11 8.86 7.51
CA ILE A 153 -2.95 9.41 8.60
C ILE A 153 -2.57 8.81 9.97
N LYS A 154 -2.09 7.57 9.99
CA LYS A 154 -1.64 6.90 11.23
C LYS A 154 -0.26 7.30 11.69
N LEU A 155 0.54 7.95 10.88
CA LEU A 155 1.83 8.47 11.29
C LEU A 155 1.64 9.75 12.11
N GLN A 156 2.00 9.72 13.40
CA GLN A 156 1.84 10.88 14.29
C GLN A 156 2.70 12.07 13.86
N ASN A 157 3.79 11.83 13.15
CA ASN A 157 4.71 12.86 12.69
C ASN A 157 5.25 12.48 11.30
N VAL A 158 4.40 12.65 10.30
CA VAL A 158 4.70 12.31 8.90
C VAL A 158 5.98 13.01 8.42
N ASN A 159 6.15 14.28 8.76
CA ASN A 159 7.33 15.05 8.35
C ASN A 159 8.63 14.48 8.92
N GLU A 160 8.64 14.03 10.16
CA GLU A 160 9.81 13.39 10.78
C GLU A 160 10.12 12.05 10.12
N VAL A 161 9.09 11.25 9.81
CA VAL A 161 9.24 9.96 9.13
C VAL A 161 9.88 10.12 7.76
N TYR A 162 9.45 11.13 7.00
CA TYR A 162 9.99 11.43 5.68
C TYR A 162 11.23 12.37 5.70
N GLY A 163 11.74 12.72 6.88
CA GLY A 163 12.89 13.62 7.02
C GLY A 163 12.63 15.04 6.52
N LEU A 164 11.38 15.46 6.53
CA LEU A 164 10.94 16.79 6.06
C LEU A 164 10.98 17.80 7.22
N LYS A 165 10.97 19.09 6.85
CA LYS A 165 10.80 20.15 7.86
C LYS A 165 9.39 20.05 8.46
N SER A 166 9.24 20.44 9.74
CA SER A 166 7.98 20.34 10.49
C SER A 166 6.78 21.06 9.86
N ASN A 167 7.02 22.04 8.99
CA ASN A 167 6.00 22.80 8.27
C ASN A 167 5.85 22.37 6.79
N SER A 168 6.45 21.26 6.39
CA SER A 168 6.29 20.74 5.03
C SER A 168 4.92 20.07 4.87
N GLU A 169 4.33 20.23 3.71
CA GLU A 169 3.10 19.55 3.32
C GLU A 169 3.42 18.39 2.40
N LEU A 170 2.70 17.28 2.57
CA LEU A 170 2.75 16.15 1.64
C LEU A 170 1.65 16.32 0.61
N HIS A 171 2.01 16.22 -0.66
CA HIS A 171 1.08 16.34 -1.77
C HIS A 171 1.04 15.08 -2.59
N GLY A 172 -0.17 14.53 -2.77
CA GLY A 172 -0.46 13.52 -3.78
C GLY A 172 -0.92 14.19 -5.07
N THR A 173 -0.35 13.82 -6.21
CA THR A 173 -0.71 14.42 -7.50
C THR A 173 -1.20 13.36 -8.48
N PHE A 174 -2.40 13.55 -9.02
CA PHE A 174 -2.91 12.77 -10.13
C PHE A 174 -2.69 13.53 -11.44
N VAL A 175 -2.03 12.89 -12.39
CA VAL A 175 -1.70 13.49 -13.69
C VAL A 175 -2.37 12.73 -14.82
N ALA A 176 -3.03 13.44 -15.72
CA ALA A 176 -3.60 12.92 -16.95
C ALA A 176 -3.51 13.97 -18.07
N LEU A 177 -3.87 13.57 -19.30
CA LEU A 177 -3.81 14.49 -20.47
C LEU A 177 -4.78 15.66 -20.34
N THR A 178 -5.90 15.47 -19.64
CA THR A 178 -6.90 16.52 -19.40
C THR A 178 -7.35 16.51 -17.95
N TYR A 179 -7.83 17.67 -17.47
CA TYR A 179 -8.41 17.77 -16.12
C TYR A 179 -9.58 16.80 -15.91
N GLY A 180 -10.50 16.67 -16.89
CA GLY A 180 -11.62 15.74 -16.80
C GLY A 180 -11.14 14.28 -16.63
N GLN A 181 -10.12 13.86 -17.37
CA GLN A 181 -9.53 12.53 -17.19
C GLN A 181 -8.90 12.36 -15.81
N ALA A 182 -8.12 13.34 -15.33
CA ALA A 182 -7.53 13.26 -14.00
C ALA A 182 -8.62 13.15 -12.93
N LYS A 183 -9.68 13.97 -13.04
CA LYS A 183 -10.81 13.95 -12.13
C LYS A 183 -11.57 12.61 -12.19
N ASP A 184 -12.15 12.28 -13.32
CA ASP A 184 -13.13 11.19 -13.42
C ASP A 184 -12.47 9.79 -13.30
N THR A 185 -11.21 9.66 -13.72
CA THR A 185 -10.55 8.34 -13.76
C THR A 185 -9.60 8.06 -12.60
N LEU A 186 -9.12 9.10 -11.92
CA LEU A 186 -8.14 8.95 -10.83
C LEU A 186 -8.65 9.56 -9.52
N TRP A 187 -9.05 10.84 -9.54
CA TRP A 187 -9.50 11.51 -8.34
C TRP A 187 -10.82 10.96 -7.80
N ASP A 188 -11.84 10.81 -8.64
CA ASP A 188 -13.15 10.36 -8.16
C ASP A 188 -13.12 8.95 -7.55
N PRO A 189 -12.44 7.92 -8.14
CA PRO A 189 -12.27 6.63 -7.46
C PRO A 189 -11.55 6.74 -6.11
N TYR A 190 -10.50 7.55 -6.02
CA TYR A 190 -9.80 7.78 -4.77
C TYR A 190 -10.70 8.48 -3.74
N TYR A 191 -11.36 9.57 -4.12
CA TYR A 191 -12.23 10.34 -3.24
C TYR A 191 -13.41 9.51 -2.72
N ASN A 192 -14.04 8.71 -3.59
CA ASN A 192 -15.11 7.79 -3.20
C ASN A 192 -14.62 6.77 -2.17
N ASN A 193 -13.42 6.22 -2.32
CA ASN A 193 -12.83 5.35 -1.32
C ASN A 193 -12.67 6.02 0.04
N LEU A 194 -12.33 7.30 0.08
CA LEU A 194 -12.24 8.05 1.34
C LEU A 194 -13.62 8.31 1.96
N THR A 195 -14.62 8.65 1.14
CA THR A 195 -15.95 9.02 1.62
C THR A 195 -16.80 7.82 2.02
N ASP A 196 -16.68 6.71 1.30
CA ASP A 196 -17.49 5.52 1.50
C ASP A 196 -16.91 4.56 2.55
N SER A 197 -15.65 4.72 2.90
CA SER A 197 -14.98 3.85 3.88
C SER A 197 -15.43 4.16 5.31
N PRO A 198 -15.90 3.16 6.07
CA PRO A 198 -16.21 3.34 7.49
C PRO A 198 -15.00 3.79 8.31
N TRP A 199 -13.80 3.36 7.91
CA TRP A 199 -12.57 3.75 8.59
C TRP A 199 -12.27 5.24 8.42
N PHE A 200 -12.32 5.76 7.20
CA PHE A 200 -12.09 7.19 6.96
C PHE A 200 -13.18 8.07 7.54
N SER A 201 -14.43 7.60 7.59
CA SER A 201 -15.52 8.37 8.18
C SER A 201 -15.29 8.72 9.65
N SER A 202 -14.50 7.93 10.37
CA SER A 202 -14.09 8.24 11.75
C SER A 202 -13.13 9.43 11.85
N TYR A 203 -12.50 9.83 10.73
CA TYR A 203 -11.56 10.95 10.63
C TYR A 203 -12.14 12.19 9.93
N HIS A 204 -13.34 12.12 9.36
CA HIS A 204 -13.97 13.24 8.64
C HIS A 204 -14.14 14.51 9.48
N ALA A 205 -14.16 14.40 10.79
CA ALA A 205 -14.19 15.55 11.67
C ALA A 205 -12.84 16.28 11.79
N MET A 206 -11.76 15.72 11.21
CA MET A 206 -10.41 16.27 11.26
C MET A 206 -9.92 16.79 9.89
N LEU A 207 -10.65 16.53 8.81
CA LEU A 207 -10.41 17.03 7.47
C LEU A 207 -11.36 18.18 7.15
#